data_bb3a6801166ee7cc68ccedc19f705a4d
#
_entry.id   bb3a6801166ee7cc68ccedc19f705a4d
#
_cell.length_a   1.000
_cell.length_b   1.000
_cell.length_c   1.000
_cell.angle_alpha   90.00
_cell.angle_beta   90.00
_cell.angle_gamma   90.00
#
_symmetry.space_group_name_H-M   'P 1'
#
loop_
_entity.id
_entity.type
_entity.pdbx_description
1 polymer ?
#
loop_
_entity_poly.entity_id
_entity_poly.type
_entity_poly.pdbx_seq_one_letter_code
_entity_poly.pdbx_strand_id
1 'polypeptide(L)'
;MSDHEAGHKFLARLGKKRLRPGGRKATEWLLSQAGFRQDSVVLEVACNMGTTAMEIARRFGCQVIGADMDKVALQKAQENVAANGLASQVTIMQANALELPFPDNHFDVVINEAMLTMYADKAKSRIIAEYYRVLKPGGRLITHDIMLLSEKDTGALQAVEQMHKAINVHAQPMLRERWVMLFQECGFSKVSYDNGAMTLLTPQGLIYDEGVAGAARIVKNALKKENRSMFFNMFHTFRRNRNQLNYIAVCSTK
;
A
#
# COMPACT_ATOMS: atom_id res chain seq x y z
N MET A 1 5.11 20.04 18.18
CA MET A 1 4.97 18.84 17.34
C MET A 1 3.91 19.19 16.30
N SER A 2 4.22 19.07 15.02
CA SER A 2 3.37 19.60 13.95
C SER A 2 2.04 18.86 13.90
N ASP A 3 0.93 19.60 13.99
CA ASP A 3 -0.44 19.11 13.82
C ASP A 3 -0.73 18.53 12.39
N HIS A 4 0.31 18.31 11.59
CA HIS A 4 0.24 17.95 10.18
C HIS A 4 0.99 16.66 9.79
N GLU A 5 1.38 15.82 10.76
CA GLU A 5 2.03 14.54 10.44
C GLU A 5 1.05 13.62 9.72
N ALA A 6 1.43 13.10 8.54
CA ALA A 6 0.61 12.14 7.80
C ALA A 6 0.43 10.82 8.57
N GLY A 7 -0.77 10.23 8.54
CA GLY A 7 -1.13 9.07 9.33
C GLY A 7 -0.21 7.86 9.15
N HIS A 8 0.26 7.59 7.93
CA HIS A 8 1.21 6.52 7.68
C HIS A 8 2.59 6.77 8.33
N LYS A 9 3.09 8.03 8.32
CA LYS A 9 4.34 8.41 9.00
C LYS A 9 4.20 8.27 10.53
N PHE A 10 3.07 8.73 11.06
CA PHE A 10 2.73 8.56 12.46
C PHE A 10 2.72 7.08 12.88
N LEU A 11 2.04 6.21 12.13
CA LEU A 11 1.99 4.77 12.43
C LEU A 11 3.36 4.10 12.31
N ALA A 12 4.17 4.48 11.31
CA ALA A 12 5.55 4.02 11.18
C ALA A 12 6.39 4.40 12.41
N ARG A 13 6.25 5.63 12.91
CA ARG A 13 6.92 6.14 14.12
C ARG A 13 6.48 5.38 15.39
N LEU A 14 5.25 4.90 15.44
CA LEU A 14 4.79 4.01 16.52
C LEU A 14 5.40 2.60 16.45
N GLY A 15 6.01 2.24 15.32
CA GLY A 15 6.65 0.95 15.09
C GLY A 15 5.86 -0.01 14.19
N LYS A 16 4.79 0.49 13.52
CA LYS A 16 4.03 -0.32 12.56
C LYS A 16 4.82 -0.40 11.24
N LYS A 17 5.01 -1.62 10.74
CA LYS A 17 5.78 -1.91 9.52
C LYS A 17 4.90 -2.06 8.29
N ARG A 18 3.67 -2.56 8.44
CA ARG A 18 2.69 -2.73 7.37
C ARG A 18 1.64 -1.63 7.43
N LEU A 19 1.75 -0.65 6.52
CA LEU A 19 0.96 0.59 6.53
C LEU A 19 -0.14 0.56 5.45
N ARG A 20 -0.94 -0.50 5.42
CA ARG A 20 -1.92 -0.77 4.36
C ARG A 20 -3.27 -1.26 4.91
N PRO A 21 -4.38 -0.95 4.21
CA PRO A 21 -5.74 -1.07 4.76
C PRO A 21 -6.12 -2.49 5.19
N GLY A 22 -5.90 -3.49 4.34
CA GLY A 22 -6.25 -4.89 4.57
C GLY A 22 -5.15 -5.71 5.26
N GLY A 23 -4.03 -5.05 5.64
CA GLY A 23 -2.92 -5.69 6.33
C GLY A 23 -2.34 -6.88 5.55
N ARG A 24 -1.77 -7.82 6.29
CA ARG A 24 -1.11 -9.00 5.75
C ARG A 24 -2.05 -9.88 4.91
N LYS A 25 -3.33 -10.01 5.29
CA LYS A 25 -4.29 -10.86 4.56
C LYS A 25 -4.42 -10.46 3.10
N ALA A 26 -4.64 -9.16 2.84
CA ALA A 26 -4.76 -8.65 1.47
C ALA A 26 -3.45 -8.83 0.69
N THR A 27 -2.30 -8.59 1.33
CA THR A 27 -1.00 -8.80 0.69
C THR A 27 -0.76 -10.27 0.35
N GLU A 28 -1.09 -11.21 1.23
CA GLU A 28 -0.95 -12.64 0.92
C GLU A 28 -1.80 -13.06 -0.29
N TRP A 29 -3.02 -12.53 -0.40
CA TRP A 29 -3.82 -12.73 -1.59
C TRP A 29 -3.12 -12.19 -2.84
N LEU A 30 -2.65 -10.95 -2.82
CA LEU A 30 -1.90 -10.33 -3.93
C LEU A 30 -0.67 -11.14 -4.32
N LEU A 31 0.13 -11.54 -3.34
CA LEU A 31 1.33 -12.35 -3.61
C LEU A 31 0.99 -13.71 -4.23
N SER A 32 -0.15 -14.31 -3.84
CA SER A 32 -0.64 -15.55 -4.46
C SER A 32 -1.07 -15.39 -5.91
N GLN A 33 -1.54 -14.18 -6.28
CA GLN A 33 -1.98 -13.86 -7.65
C GLN A 33 -0.82 -13.42 -8.55
N ALA A 34 0.30 -12.96 -8.00
CA ALA A 34 1.39 -12.33 -8.73
C ALA A 34 2.14 -13.26 -9.70
N GLY A 35 2.15 -14.58 -9.41
CA GLY A 35 2.83 -15.57 -10.26
C GLY A 35 4.34 -15.41 -10.29
N PHE A 36 4.95 -15.07 -9.15
CA PHE A 36 6.39 -14.94 -9.01
C PHE A 36 7.15 -16.20 -9.41
N ARG A 37 8.29 -16.00 -10.07
CA ARG A 37 9.31 -17.00 -10.37
C ARG A 37 10.65 -16.49 -9.85
N GLN A 38 11.61 -17.36 -9.66
CA GLN A 38 12.94 -16.99 -9.17
C GLN A 38 13.66 -16.00 -10.10
N ASP A 39 13.39 -16.06 -11.41
CA ASP A 39 13.93 -15.17 -12.44
C ASP A 39 13.12 -13.90 -12.65
N SER A 40 12.01 -13.70 -11.90
CA SER A 40 11.17 -12.52 -12.03
C SER A 40 11.90 -11.25 -11.61
N VAL A 41 11.69 -10.19 -12.38
CA VAL A 41 12.11 -8.82 -12.03
C VAL A 41 10.88 -8.05 -11.55
N VAL A 42 10.93 -7.59 -10.32
CA VAL A 42 9.78 -7.00 -9.62
C VAL A 42 10.04 -5.52 -9.29
N LEU A 43 9.04 -4.66 -9.50
CA LEU A 43 9.04 -3.28 -9.04
C LEU A 43 8.01 -3.09 -7.93
N GLU A 44 8.43 -2.65 -6.75
CA GLU A 44 7.53 -2.13 -5.72
C GLU A 44 7.55 -0.60 -5.75
N VAL A 45 6.42 0.05 -6.05
CA VAL A 45 6.28 1.51 -6.04
C VAL A 45 5.62 1.96 -4.75
N ALA A 46 6.13 3.06 -4.16
CA ALA A 46 5.85 3.52 -2.81
C ALA A 46 6.26 2.46 -1.76
N CYS A 47 7.49 1.95 -1.91
CA CYS A 47 8.01 0.84 -1.09
C CYS A 47 8.23 1.18 0.38
N ASN A 48 8.15 2.47 0.75
CA ASN A 48 8.37 2.96 2.10
C ASN A 48 9.67 2.38 2.70
N MET A 49 9.59 1.60 3.78
CA MET A 49 10.74 0.99 4.45
C MET A 49 11.20 -0.35 3.82
N GLY A 50 10.70 -0.71 2.63
CA GLY A 50 11.09 -1.90 1.87
C GLY A 50 10.58 -3.23 2.44
N THR A 51 9.54 -3.20 3.27
CA THR A 51 9.04 -4.42 3.96
C THR A 51 8.53 -5.47 2.99
N THR A 52 7.73 -5.08 1.99
CA THR A 52 7.19 -6.00 0.98
C THR A 52 8.27 -6.45 0.00
N ALA A 53 9.13 -5.53 -0.45
CA ALA A 53 10.27 -5.88 -1.32
C ALA A 53 11.15 -6.98 -0.69
N MET A 54 11.53 -6.82 0.58
CA MET A 54 12.31 -7.83 1.30
C MET A 54 11.54 -9.15 1.49
N GLU A 55 10.24 -9.09 1.72
CA GLU A 55 9.40 -10.29 1.84
C GLU A 55 9.35 -11.07 0.53
N ILE A 56 9.17 -10.39 -0.60
CA ILE A 56 9.15 -10.99 -1.94
C ILE A 56 10.51 -11.63 -2.25
N ALA A 57 11.61 -10.90 -2.06
CA ALA A 57 12.95 -11.42 -2.30
C ALA A 57 13.23 -12.70 -1.51
N ARG A 58 12.87 -12.74 -0.22
CA ARG A 58 13.06 -13.93 0.62
C ARG A 58 12.21 -15.12 0.21
N ARG A 59 10.93 -14.87 -0.12
CA ARG A 59 9.96 -15.95 -0.37
C ARG A 59 10.10 -16.56 -1.75
N PHE A 60 10.45 -15.74 -2.74
CA PHE A 60 10.40 -16.13 -4.15
C PHE A 60 11.77 -16.12 -4.84
N GLY A 61 12.81 -15.59 -4.19
CA GLY A 61 14.16 -15.49 -4.75
C GLY A 61 14.31 -14.45 -5.86
N CYS A 62 13.31 -13.60 -6.08
CA CYS A 62 13.25 -12.61 -7.15
C CYS A 62 14.24 -11.45 -6.95
N GLN A 63 14.58 -10.77 -8.06
CA GLN A 63 15.17 -9.45 -8.04
C GLN A 63 14.07 -8.41 -7.84
N VAL A 64 14.20 -7.55 -6.83
CA VAL A 64 13.20 -6.54 -6.50
C VAL A 64 13.80 -5.16 -6.50
N ILE A 65 13.16 -4.23 -7.20
CA ILE A 65 13.45 -2.80 -7.11
C ILE A 65 12.36 -2.16 -6.27
N GLY A 66 12.73 -1.56 -5.13
CA GLY A 66 11.83 -0.74 -4.31
C GLY A 66 12.04 0.74 -4.64
N ALA A 67 10.98 1.40 -5.07
CA ALA A 67 10.98 2.81 -5.45
C ALA A 67 10.05 3.63 -4.54
N ASP A 68 10.51 4.81 -4.10
CA ASP A 68 9.72 5.77 -3.33
C ASP A 68 10.19 7.20 -3.62
N MET A 69 9.38 8.21 -3.27
CA MET A 69 9.76 9.62 -3.33
C MET A 69 10.36 10.13 -2.03
N ASP A 70 10.02 9.51 -0.90
CA ASP A 70 10.45 9.95 0.44
C ASP A 70 11.87 9.47 0.74
N LYS A 71 12.83 10.41 0.67
CA LYS A 71 14.26 10.12 0.93
C LYS A 71 14.52 9.52 2.31
N VAL A 72 13.74 9.92 3.33
CA VAL A 72 13.90 9.38 4.69
C VAL A 72 13.45 7.92 4.75
N ALA A 73 12.32 7.60 4.10
CA ALA A 73 11.85 6.23 3.97
C ALA A 73 12.83 5.36 3.19
N LEU A 74 13.38 5.89 2.07
CA LEU A 74 14.38 5.17 1.25
C LEU A 74 15.67 4.88 2.01
N GLN A 75 16.18 5.83 2.79
CA GLN A 75 17.35 5.59 3.64
C GLN A 75 17.06 4.46 4.63
N LYS A 76 15.88 4.48 5.27
CA LYS A 76 15.47 3.41 6.18
C LYS A 76 15.29 2.07 5.49
N ALA A 77 14.77 2.06 4.26
CA ALA A 77 14.66 0.86 3.45
C ALA A 77 16.04 0.27 3.12
N GLN A 78 17.02 1.08 2.73
CA GLN A 78 18.39 0.65 2.47
C GLN A 78 19.04 0.03 3.70
N GLU A 79 18.91 0.68 4.87
CA GLU A 79 19.38 0.13 6.16
C GLU A 79 18.72 -1.22 6.47
N ASN A 80 17.41 -1.34 6.27
CA ASN A 80 16.68 -2.57 6.50
C ASN A 80 17.13 -3.69 5.55
N VAL A 81 17.29 -3.39 4.26
CA VAL A 81 17.78 -4.35 3.25
C VAL A 81 19.17 -4.87 3.62
N ALA A 82 20.10 -3.95 3.97
CA ALA A 82 21.46 -4.32 4.38
C ALA A 82 21.46 -5.16 5.66
N ALA A 83 20.73 -4.75 6.69
CA ALA A 83 20.63 -5.45 7.96
C ALA A 83 20.01 -6.86 7.85
N ASN A 84 19.28 -7.12 6.76
CA ASN A 84 18.65 -8.41 6.47
C ASN A 84 19.43 -9.25 5.44
N GLY A 85 20.61 -8.80 4.99
CA GLY A 85 21.46 -9.53 4.04
C GLY A 85 20.86 -9.67 2.63
N LEU A 86 19.95 -8.74 2.22
CA LEU A 86 19.23 -8.81 0.96
C LEU A 86 19.75 -7.84 -0.11
N ALA A 87 20.91 -7.20 0.09
CA ALA A 87 21.45 -6.20 -0.83
C ALA A 87 21.77 -6.75 -2.24
N SER A 88 21.94 -8.06 -2.39
CA SER A 88 22.10 -8.70 -3.70
C SER A 88 20.80 -8.92 -4.47
N GLN A 89 19.64 -8.87 -3.80
CA GLN A 89 18.33 -9.15 -4.38
C GLN A 89 17.41 -7.93 -4.39
N VAL A 90 17.62 -6.96 -3.48
CA VAL A 90 16.75 -5.80 -3.33
C VAL A 90 17.54 -4.52 -3.53
N THR A 91 17.17 -3.76 -4.56
CA THR A 91 17.71 -2.43 -4.85
C THR A 91 16.68 -1.38 -4.45
N ILE A 92 17.10 -0.34 -3.70
CA ILE A 92 16.24 0.76 -3.24
C ILE A 92 16.65 2.04 -3.97
N MET A 93 15.68 2.72 -4.61
CA MET A 93 15.95 3.94 -5.36
C MET A 93 14.84 4.97 -5.26
N GLN A 94 15.17 6.24 -5.55
CA GLN A 94 14.18 7.29 -5.67
C GLN A 94 13.57 7.28 -7.07
N ALA A 95 12.22 7.20 -7.17
CA ALA A 95 11.52 7.36 -8.43
C ALA A 95 10.11 7.94 -8.23
N ASN A 96 9.64 8.66 -9.26
CA ASN A 96 8.28 9.20 -9.32
C ASN A 96 7.38 8.23 -10.10
N ALA A 97 6.27 7.82 -9.50
CA ALA A 97 5.30 6.92 -10.13
C ALA A 97 4.63 7.49 -11.40
N LEU A 98 4.63 8.82 -11.56
CA LEU A 98 4.10 9.51 -12.74
C LEU A 98 5.04 9.46 -13.94
N GLU A 99 6.33 9.12 -13.72
CA GLU A 99 7.40 9.06 -14.73
C GLU A 99 8.48 8.11 -14.22
N LEU A 100 8.27 6.81 -14.44
CA LEU A 100 9.19 5.79 -13.96
C LEU A 100 10.46 5.73 -14.85
N PRO A 101 11.67 5.76 -14.26
CA PRO A 101 12.94 5.77 -15.00
C PRO A 101 13.33 4.39 -15.51
N PHE A 102 12.38 3.65 -16.06
CA PHE A 102 12.60 2.30 -16.57
C PHE A 102 12.10 2.18 -18.02
N PRO A 103 12.71 1.31 -18.83
CA PRO A 103 12.25 1.04 -20.18
C PRO A 103 10.90 0.33 -20.19
N ASP A 104 10.24 0.37 -21.34
CA ASP A 104 9.03 -0.40 -21.60
C ASP A 104 9.29 -1.91 -21.44
N ASN A 105 8.29 -2.65 -20.98
CA ASN A 105 8.33 -4.12 -20.92
C ASN A 105 9.52 -4.69 -20.12
N HIS A 106 9.83 -4.09 -18.98
CA HIS A 106 10.97 -4.46 -18.14
C HIS A 106 10.61 -5.42 -17.00
N PHE A 107 9.47 -5.21 -16.33
CA PHE A 107 9.09 -5.94 -15.12
C PHE A 107 8.10 -7.07 -15.39
N ASP A 108 8.28 -8.18 -14.69
CA ASP A 108 7.31 -9.28 -14.66
C ASP A 108 6.14 -8.94 -13.74
N VAL A 109 6.41 -8.24 -12.63
CA VAL A 109 5.39 -7.81 -11.66
C VAL A 109 5.68 -6.38 -11.21
N VAL A 110 4.63 -5.56 -11.17
CA VAL A 110 4.62 -4.26 -10.47
C VAL A 110 3.68 -4.36 -9.28
N ILE A 111 4.13 -3.85 -8.14
CA ILE A 111 3.38 -3.83 -6.87
C ILE A 111 3.18 -2.40 -6.42
N ASN A 112 1.98 -2.12 -5.92
CA ASN A 112 1.61 -0.81 -5.39
C ASN A 112 0.63 -1.00 -4.23
N GLU A 113 0.98 -0.52 -3.04
CA GLU A 113 0.14 -0.66 -1.85
C GLU A 113 -0.10 0.68 -1.16
N ALA A 114 -1.38 1.00 -0.91
CA ALA A 114 -1.85 2.17 -0.14
C ALA A 114 -1.33 3.52 -0.67
N MET A 115 -1.28 3.70 -1.98
CA MET A 115 -0.76 4.91 -2.61
C MET A 115 -1.74 5.57 -3.59
N LEU A 116 -2.40 4.80 -4.45
CA LEU A 116 -3.23 5.37 -5.53
C LEU A 116 -4.40 6.20 -5.00
N THR A 117 -4.98 5.79 -3.88
CA THR A 117 -6.07 6.55 -3.22
C THR A 117 -5.65 7.98 -2.84
N MET A 118 -4.34 8.26 -2.69
CA MET A 118 -3.82 9.59 -2.37
C MET A 118 -3.77 10.53 -3.59
N TYR A 119 -4.13 10.04 -4.77
CA TYR A 119 -4.11 10.82 -6.02
C TYR A 119 -5.52 11.05 -6.56
N ALA A 120 -5.70 12.15 -7.29
CA ALA A 120 -6.92 12.38 -8.07
C ALA A 120 -7.00 11.40 -9.26
N ASP A 121 -8.20 11.12 -9.76
CA ASP A 121 -8.43 10.09 -10.76
C ASP A 121 -7.58 10.24 -12.02
N LYS A 122 -7.40 11.47 -12.52
CA LYS A 122 -6.51 11.75 -13.66
C LYS A 122 -5.06 11.35 -13.39
N ALA A 123 -4.58 11.55 -12.17
CA ALA A 123 -3.23 11.15 -11.79
C ALA A 123 -3.13 9.64 -11.56
N LYS A 124 -4.17 8.99 -10.99
CA LYS A 124 -4.25 7.53 -10.90
C LYS A 124 -4.11 6.88 -12.28
N SER A 125 -4.89 7.37 -13.27
CA SER A 125 -4.81 6.84 -14.65
C SER A 125 -3.40 6.96 -15.24
N ARG A 126 -2.72 8.10 -15.04
CA ARG A 126 -1.35 8.29 -15.52
C ARG A 126 -0.36 7.35 -14.84
N ILE A 127 -0.48 7.17 -13.53
CA ILE A 127 0.38 6.25 -12.76
C ILE A 127 0.16 4.81 -13.23
N ILE A 128 -1.10 4.38 -13.40
CA ILE A 128 -1.43 3.04 -13.86
C ILE A 128 -0.94 2.82 -15.31
N ALA A 129 -1.01 3.84 -16.17
CA ALA A 129 -0.45 3.78 -17.52
C ALA A 129 1.08 3.60 -17.51
N GLU A 130 1.81 4.27 -16.58
CA GLU A 130 3.24 4.04 -16.39
C GLU A 130 3.53 2.61 -15.92
N TYR A 131 2.72 2.06 -15.00
CA TYR A 131 2.84 0.67 -14.59
C TYR A 131 2.60 -0.30 -15.76
N TYR A 132 1.58 -0.01 -16.59
CA TYR A 132 1.34 -0.77 -17.80
C TYR A 132 2.51 -0.71 -18.78
N ARG A 133 3.07 0.48 -19.00
CA ARG A 133 4.23 0.69 -19.90
C ARG A 133 5.42 -0.18 -19.51
N VAL A 134 5.81 -0.13 -18.23
CA VAL A 134 7.00 -0.84 -17.74
C VAL A 134 6.80 -2.33 -17.53
N LEU A 135 5.55 -2.83 -17.47
CA LEU A 135 5.25 -4.25 -17.40
C LEU A 135 5.50 -4.95 -18.73
N LYS A 136 6.06 -6.15 -18.69
CA LYS A 136 6.15 -7.06 -19.84
C LYS A 136 4.76 -7.51 -20.30
N PRO A 137 4.57 -7.89 -21.58
CA PRO A 137 3.36 -8.60 -22.00
C PRO A 137 3.12 -9.85 -21.12
N GLY A 138 1.90 -10.01 -20.61
CA GLY A 138 1.56 -11.03 -19.62
C GLY A 138 2.02 -10.75 -18.18
N GLY A 139 2.73 -9.65 -17.96
CA GLY A 139 3.12 -9.19 -16.63
C GLY A 139 1.93 -8.74 -15.77
N ARG A 140 2.10 -8.69 -14.47
CA ARG A 140 1.01 -8.43 -13.52
C ARG A 140 1.24 -7.19 -12.70
N LEU A 141 0.21 -6.34 -12.63
CA LEU A 141 0.09 -5.27 -11.64
C LEU A 141 -0.72 -5.78 -10.47
N ILE A 142 -0.16 -5.73 -9.27
CA ILE A 142 -0.88 -6.03 -8.04
C ILE A 142 -1.00 -4.77 -7.19
N THR A 143 -2.24 -4.40 -6.86
CA THR A 143 -2.58 -3.15 -6.16
C THR A 143 -3.38 -3.45 -4.91
N HIS A 144 -3.02 -2.80 -3.81
CA HIS A 144 -3.75 -2.85 -2.56
C HIS A 144 -4.09 -1.43 -2.11
N ASP A 145 -5.38 -1.11 -1.99
CA ASP A 145 -5.79 0.25 -1.60
C ASP A 145 -7.14 0.27 -0.86
N ILE A 146 -7.70 1.46 -0.64
CA ILE A 146 -8.99 1.67 0.01
C ILE A 146 -10.08 1.75 -1.07
N MET A 147 -11.24 1.15 -0.78
CA MET A 147 -12.44 1.30 -1.59
C MET A 147 -13.62 1.81 -0.76
N LEU A 148 -14.57 2.43 -1.46
CA LEU A 148 -15.90 2.73 -0.95
C LEU A 148 -16.84 1.53 -1.16
N LEU A 149 -17.77 1.34 -0.23
CA LEU A 149 -18.83 0.33 -0.37
C LEU A 149 -20.07 0.89 -1.07
N SER A 150 -20.30 2.20 -1.00
CA SER A 150 -21.41 2.90 -1.66
C SER A 150 -21.03 4.35 -1.93
N GLU A 151 -21.49 4.91 -3.04
CA GLU A 151 -21.42 6.38 -3.32
C GLU A 151 -22.76 7.09 -3.08
N LYS A 152 -23.85 6.31 -3.03
CA LYS A 152 -25.22 6.86 -2.91
C LYS A 152 -25.59 7.22 -1.47
N ASP A 153 -24.79 6.78 -0.52
CA ASP A 153 -25.02 7.04 0.89
C ASP A 153 -24.31 8.34 1.30
N THR A 154 -25.06 9.29 1.88
CA THR A 154 -24.49 10.51 2.47
C THR A 154 -23.40 10.20 3.50
N GLY A 155 -23.45 9.03 4.13
CA GLY A 155 -22.43 8.51 5.02
C GLY A 155 -21.07 8.26 4.34
N ALA A 156 -21.04 7.94 3.03
CA ALA A 156 -19.80 7.69 2.31
C ALA A 156 -18.92 8.95 2.19
N LEU A 157 -19.51 10.08 1.81
CA LEU A 157 -18.79 11.36 1.73
C LEU A 157 -18.29 11.80 3.11
N GLN A 158 -19.11 11.64 4.15
CA GLN A 158 -18.71 11.93 5.52
C GLN A 158 -17.57 11.01 5.98
N ALA A 159 -17.60 9.73 5.62
CA ALA A 159 -16.54 8.77 5.95
C ALA A 159 -15.19 9.17 5.31
N VAL A 160 -15.21 9.60 4.04
CA VAL A 160 -14.02 10.10 3.34
C VAL A 160 -13.48 11.36 4.03
N GLU A 161 -14.33 12.33 4.34
CA GLU A 161 -13.92 13.55 5.03
C GLU A 161 -13.32 13.26 6.42
N GLN A 162 -13.98 12.39 7.20
CA GLN A 162 -13.47 11.98 8.51
C GLN A 162 -12.13 11.25 8.40
N MET A 163 -11.97 10.41 7.37
CA MET A 163 -10.71 9.73 7.09
C MET A 163 -9.60 10.74 6.75
N HIS A 164 -9.85 11.73 5.87
CA HIS A 164 -8.88 12.79 5.56
C HIS A 164 -8.38 13.49 6.81
N LYS A 165 -9.31 13.90 7.69
CA LYS A 165 -8.99 14.56 8.96
C LYS A 165 -8.19 13.65 9.91
N ALA A 166 -8.51 12.36 9.94
CA ALA A 166 -7.86 11.41 10.83
C ALA A 166 -6.44 11.07 10.41
N ILE A 167 -6.19 10.96 9.09
CA ILE A 167 -4.87 10.57 8.56
C ILE A 167 -4.04 11.75 8.07
N ASN A 168 -4.56 12.97 8.09
CA ASN A 168 -3.92 14.18 7.56
C ASN A 168 -3.42 14.03 6.11
N VAL A 169 -4.16 13.29 5.29
CA VAL A 169 -3.87 13.06 3.87
C VAL A 169 -5.17 13.13 3.09
N HIS A 170 -5.15 13.82 1.96
CA HIS A 170 -6.29 13.82 1.05
C HIS A 170 -6.33 12.48 0.32
N ALA A 171 -7.38 11.70 0.56
CA ALA A 171 -7.55 10.39 -0.05
C ALA A 171 -8.86 10.33 -0.85
N GLN A 172 -8.82 9.74 -2.03
CA GLN A 172 -9.96 9.61 -2.94
C GLN A 172 -10.21 8.11 -3.23
N PRO A 173 -10.82 7.38 -2.28
CA PRO A 173 -11.22 6.01 -2.51
C PRO A 173 -12.34 5.95 -3.53
N MET A 174 -12.41 4.88 -4.30
CA MET A 174 -13.41 4.65 -5.33
C MET A 174 -14.25 3.41 -5.02
N LEU A 175 -15.40 3.28 -5.64
CA LEU A 175 -16.15 2.01 -5.68
C LEU A 175 -15.32 0.91 -6.33
N ARG A 176 -15.59 -0.34 -5.97
CA ARG A 176 -14.95 -1.52 -6.57
C ARG A 176 -15.04 -1.51 -8.10
N GLU A 177 -16.24 -1.24 -8.62
CA GLU A 177 -16.51 -1.21 -10.06
C GLU A 177 -15.64 -0.15 -10.76
N ARG A 178 -15.48 1.04 -10.14
CA ARG A 178 -14.64 2.10 -10.69
C ARG A 178 -13.16 1.73 -10.65
N TRP A 179 -12.69 1.05 -9.60
CA TRP A 179 -11.33 0.48 -9.56
C TRP A 179 -11.10 -0.48 -10.73
N VAL A 180 -12.00 -1.44 -10.95
CA VAL A 180 -11.89 -2.42 -12.04
C VAL A 180 -11.88 -1.72 -13.40
N MET A 181 -12.81 -0.80 -13.63
CA MET A 181 -12.88 -0.04 -14.90
C MET A 181 -11.61 0.77 -15.15
N LEU A 182 -11.03 1.39 -14.12
CA LEU A 182 -9.82 2.19 -14.25
C LEU A 182 -8.63 1.36 -14.76
N PHE A 183 -8.45 0.14 -14.27
CA PHE A 183 -7.41 -0.76 -14.79
C PHE A 183 -7.69 -1.19 -16.23
N GLN A 184 -8.95 -1.49 -16.57
CA GLN A 184 -9.35 -1.85 -17.93
C GLN A 184 -9.15 -0.69 -18.91
N GLU A 185 -9.54 0.54 -18.53
CA GLU A 185 -9.31 1.76 -19.32
C GLU A 185 -7.83 2.03 -19.59
N CYS A 186 -6.94 1.58 -18.67
CA CYS A 186 -5.49 1.66 -18.86
C CYS A 186 -4.88 0.49 -19.66
N GLY A 187 -5.71 -0.42 -20.20
CA GLY A 187 -5.29 -1.48 -21.13
C GLY A 187 -5.12 -2.88 -20.51
N PHE A 188 -5.35 -3.05 -19.20
CA PHE A 188 -5.23 -4.37 -18.59
C PHE A 188 -6.36 -5.32 -19.03
N SER A 189 -5.99 -6.53 -19.48
CA SER A 189 -6.93 -7.49 -20.11
C SER A 189 -7.73 -8.33 -19.11
N LYS A 190 -7.12 -8.68 -17.97
CA LYS A 190 -7.76 -9.46 -16.90
C LYS A 190 -7.60 -8.71 -15.59
N VAL A 191 -8.72 -8.49 -14.91
CA VAL A 191 -8.74 -7.81 -13.63
C VAL A 191 -9.49 -8.70 -12.64
N SER A 192 -8.77 -9.26 -11.68
CA SER A 192 -9.33 -10.00 -10.55
C SER A 192 -9.14 -9.20 -9.26
N TYR A 193 -9.99 -9.41 -8.26
CA TYR A 193 -9.92 -8.68 -7.01
C TYR A 193 -10.39 -9.52 -5.82
N ASP A 194 -9.89 -9.14 -4.64
CA ASP A 194 -10.42 -9.47 -3.32
C ASP A 194 -10.70 -8.18 -2.56
N ASN A 195 -11.62 -8.22 -1.62
CA ASN A 195 -11.91 -7.07 -0.77
C ASN A 195 -12.37 -7.53 0.62
N GLY A 196 -12.35 -6.62 1.58
CA GLY A 196 -12.80 -6.93 2.93
C GLY A 196 -12.60 -5.77 3.89
N ALA A 197 -12.96 -6.01 5.14
CA ALA A 197 -12.85 -5.00 6.19
C ALA A 197 -11.41 -4.55 6.40
N MET A 198 -11.23 -3.24 6.62
CA MET A 198 -9.92 -2.68 6.97
C MET A 198 -9.47 -3.17 8.34
N THR A 199 -8.25 -3.73 8.40
CA THR A 199 -7.69 -4.31 9.64
C THR A 199 -6.53 -3.50 10.22
N LEU A 200 -6.12 -2.41 9.57
CA LEU A 200 -4.92 -1.62 9.84
C LEU A 200 -4.68 -1.32 11.32
N LEU A 201 -5.72 -0.99 12.08
CA LEU A 201 -5.65 -0.63 13.50
C LEU A 201 -6.49 -1.54 14.40
N THR A 202 -7.11 -2.60 13.87
CA THR A 202 -7.83 -3.55 14.74
C THR A 202 -6.83 -4.34 15.59
N PRO A 203 -7.20 -4.74 16.84
CA PRO A 203 -6.29 -5.54 17.67
C PRO A 203 -5.81 -6.82 16.99
N GLN A 204 -6.72 -7.53 16.31
CA GLN A 204 -6.40 -8.75 15.56
C GLN A 204 -5.46 -8.43 14.37
N GLY A 205 -5.71 -7.35 13.63
CA GLY A 205 -4.87 -6.91 12.52
C GLY A 205 -3.47 -6.52 12.99
N LEU A 206 -3.35 -5.79 14.09
CA LEU A 206 -2.05 -5.44 14.67
C LEU A 206 -1.23 -6.69 15.05
N ILE A 207 -1.86 -7.67 15.70
CA ILE A 207 -1.19 -8.93 16.08
C ILE A 207 -0.79 -9.73 14.83
N TYR A 208 -1.68 -9.82 13.84
CA TYR A 208 -1.42 -10.58 12.61
C TYR A 208 -0.32 -9.93 11.75
N ASP A 209 -0.30 -8.60 11.66
CA ASP A 209 0.66 -7.85 10.87
C ASP A 209 2.06 -7.80 11.51
N GLU A 210 2.12 -7.57 12.84
CA GLU A 210 3.35 -7.17 13.53
C GLU A 210 3.81 -8.20 14.58
N GLY A 211 3.01 -9.25 14.80
CA GLY A 211 3.20 -10.21 15.90
C GLY A 211 2.81 -9.61 17.27
N VAL A 212 2.73 -10.45 18.30
CA VAL A 212 2.32 -10.03 19.64
C VAL A 212 3.24 -8.93 20.21
N ALA A 213 4.55 -9.13 20.11
CA ALA A 213 5.54 -8.17 20.63
C ALA A 213 5.51 -6.83 19.86
N GLY A 214 5.31 -6.88 18.53
CA GLY A 214 5.15 -5.68 17.69
C GLY A 214 3.89 -4.93 18.05
N ALA A 215 2.76 -5.61 18.16
CA ALA A 215 1.48 -5.03 18.56
C ALA A 215 1.55 -4.37 19.93
N ALA A 216 2.14 -5.06 20.93
CA ALA A 216 2.35 -4.50 22.27
C ALA A 216 3.21 -3.22 22.26
N ARG A 217 4.27 -3.19 21.45
CA ARG A 217 5.12 -2.01 21.27
C ARG A 217 4.34 -0.84 20.67
N ILE A 218 3.55 -1.09 19.63
CA ILE A 218 2.72 -0.06 18.98
C ILE A 218 1.73 0.51 19.99
N VAL A 219 1.02 -0.34 20.72
CA VAL A 219 0.05 0.10 21.76
C VAL A 219 0.75 0.91 22.86
N LYS A 220 1.90 0.44 23.38
CA LYS A 220 2.70 1.19 24.36
C LYS A 220 3.08 2.58 23.84
N ASN A 221 3.53 2.68 22.59
CA ASN A 221 3.89 3.96 21.98
C ASN A 221 2.66 4.84 21.72
N ALA A 222 1.52 4.26 21.34
CA ALA A 222 0.26 4.96 21.12
C ALA A 222 -0.32 5.57 22.40
N LEU A 223 -0.11 4.94 23.56
CA LEU A 223 -0.60 5.43 24.86
C LEU A 223 0.19 6.60 25.42
N LYS A 224 1.36 6.94 24.87
CA LYS A 224 2.11 8.14 25.27
C LYS A 224 1.28 9.39 25.03
N LYS A 225 1.41 10.38 25.91
CA LYS A 225 0.62 11.62 25.92
C LYS A 225 0.58 12.32 24.55
N GLU A 226 1.73 12.38 23.89
CA GLU A 226 1.94 13.02 22.58
C GLU A 226 1.32 12.27 21.40
N ASN A 227 1.04 10.98 21.54
CA ASN A 227 0.54 10.11 20.45
C ASN A 227 -0.93 9.75 20.59
N ARG A 228 -1.44 9.75 21.83
CA ARG A 228 -2.73 9.18 22.19
C ARG A 228 -3.89 9.79 21.43
N SER A 229 -3.91 11.10 21.26
CA SER A 229 -5.00 11.79 20.57
C SER A 229 -5.12 11.35 19.12
N MET A 230 -4.03 11.38 18.36
CA MET A 230 -4.02 11.01 16.95
C MET A 230 -4.32 9.51 16.74
N PHE A 231 -3.73 8.64 17.57
CA PHE A 231 -3.98 7.21 17.47
C PHE A 231 -5.45 6.85 17.67
N PHE A 232 -6.06 7.35 18.74
CA PHE A 232 -7.46 7.05 19.01
C PHE A 232 -8.41 7.73 18.02
N ASN A 233 -8.08 8.92 17.52
CA ASN A 233 -8.84 9.54 16.44
C ASN A 233 -8.86 8.64 15.20
N MET A 234 -7.71 8.16 14.74
CA MET A 234 -7.62 7.22 13.61
C MET A 234 -8.39 5.92 13.90
N PHE A 235 -8.18 5.32 15.07
CA PHE A 235 -8.84 4.07 15.47
C PHE A 235 -10.37 4.19 15.46
N HIS A 236 -10.91 5.25 16.09
CA HIS A 236 -12.35 5.47 16.14
C HIS A 236 -12.93 5.81 14.77
N THR A 237 -12.20 6.58 13.96
CA THR A 237 -12.64 6.93 12.60
C THR A 237 -12.77 5.69 11.74
N PHE A 238 -11.76 4.82 11.69
CA PHE A 238 -11.82 3.60 10.90
C PHE A 238 -12.89 2.62 11.42
N ARG A 239 -13.03 2.50 12.75
CA ARG A 239 -14.06 1.65 13.36
C ARG A 239 -15.48 2.15 13.05
N ARG A 240 -15.72 3.46 13.12
CA ARG A 240 -17.03 4.09 12.83
C ARG A 240 -17.43 3.90 11.37
N ASN A 241 -16.45 4.06 10.46
CA ASN A 241 -16.70 4.04 9.02
C ASN A 241 -16.50 2.66 8.37
N ARG A 242 -16.45 1.57 9.16
CA ARG A 242 -16.22 0.20 8.66
C ARG A 242 -17.29 -0.31 7.68
N ASN A 243 -18.48 0.29 7.69
CA ASN A 243 -19.58 -0.03 6.78
C ASN A 243 -19.59 0.86 5.52
N GLN A 244 -18.61 1.76 5.37
CA GLN A 244 -18.45 2.67 4.24
C GLN A 244 -17.11 2.43 3.51
N LEU A 245 -16.09 1.99 4.23
CA LEU A 245 -14.72 1.83 3.77
C LEU A 245 -14.24 0.38 3.94
N ASN A 246 -13.74 -0.19 2.86
CA ASN A 246 -13.07 -1.48 2.85
C ASN A 246 -11.67 -1.35 2.22
N TYR A 247 -10.87 -2.41 2.30
CA TYR A 247 -9.73 -2.57 1.39
C TYR A 247 -10.19 -3.20 0.08
N ILE A 248 -9.44 -2.91 -0.96
CA ILE A 248 -9.45 -3.64 -2.23
C ILE A 248 -8.05 -4.11 -2.55
N ALA A 249 -7.93 -5.36 -2.98
CA ALA A 249 -6.73 -5.95 -3.53
C ALA A 249 -7.03 -6.35 -4.99
N VAL A 250 -6.25 -5.86 -5.93
CA VAL A 250 -6.51 -6.05 -7.37
C VAL A 250 -5.28 -6.68 -8.01
N CYS A 251 -5.48 -7.70 -8.84
CA CYS A 251 -4.48 -8.24 -9.73
C CYS A 251 -4.93 -8.02 -11.19
N SER A 252 -4.14 -7.29 -11.95
CA SER A 252 -4.40 -6.95 -13.35
C SER A 252 -3.29 -7.48 -14.23
N THR A 253 -3.63 -8.07 -15.39
CA THR A 253 -2.66 -8.66 -16.35
C THR A 253 -2.57 -7.78 -17.60
N LYS A 254 -1.35 -7.43 -18.02
CA LYS A 254 -1.05 -6.73 -19.27
C LYS A 254 -1.25 -7.63 -20.48
#